data_e8c3df2707ac3ad751d64d916b9b7b5b
#
_entry.id   e8c3df2707ac3ad751d64d916b9b7b5b
#
_cell.length_a   1.000
_cell.length_b   1.000
_cell.length_c   1.000
_cell.angle_alpha   90.00
_cell.angle_beta   90.00
_cell.angle_gamma   90.00
#
_symmetry.space_group_name_H-M   'P 1'
#
loop_
_entity.id
_entity.type
_entity.pdbx_description
1 polymer ?
#
loop_
_entity_poly.entity_id
_entity_poly.type
_entity_poly.pdbx_seq_one_letter_code
_entity_poly.pdbx_strand_id
1 'polypeptide(L)'
;MKKFVLLLALALTGFAANAQIKRPKLVVGIIIDQMRWDYLNYYYDQYCDGGFKRLINEGFSCDNNMINYLPTVTAIGHTSTYTGATPAIHGIAGNSFQIDGKDVYCCKDTTVESVGSKNDAGRMSPCNLLSTTIGDQIRLATDFNSKVIGVALKDRAAILPAGRSANAAYWYDTKAGKFVTSTYYMPQLPKWVDKFNGKINIKPGTDPKMLPEGATMTFDLAEATVKNELLGKGKYTDMICVSISSTDAMSHKYGTRGEDNKAVYMATDKGLAHFLSFLDQEVGKGQYLLFLTADHGGCHNPNYLAEHKIATVGWDGYKVVANINAKLAEKYGKEGKYISSIMDCRVYLNHGWLEANNIDADEVKAFAIKQLKKEKDLQWVVDMEHAATASVPQIVRERVINGYNLHRSGDIMVLPRPAGFTWTYDDKYRGASHYNWNPYDSHIPLIFMGWHVRQGRTATPTRIIDTAATICDLLRIQMPNGCIGDAITEVEIDKK
;
A
#
# COMPACT_ATOMS: atom_id res chain seq x y z
N MET A 1 3.77 -53.81 38.55
CA MET A 1 4.49 -52.56 38.28
C MET A 1 4.81 -52.34 36.80
N LYS A 2 5.46 -53.28 36.09
CA LYS A 2 5.84 -53.09 34.67
C LYS A 2 4.65 -52.82 33.70
N LYS A 3 3.49 -53.48 33.90
CA LYS A 3 2.28 -53.26 33.07
C LYS A 3 1.61 -51.89 33.34
N PHE A 4 1.73 -51.33 34.56
CA PHE A 4 1.19 -50.02 34.89
C PHE A 4 2.04 -48.88 34.30
N VAL A 5 3.35 -49.05 34.26
CA VAL A 5 4.29 -48.10 33.63
C VAL A 5 4.10 -48.05 32.11
N LEU A 6 3.80 -49.22 31.48
CA LEU A 6 3.55 -49.28 30.05
C LEU A 6 2.21 -48.61 29.65
N LEU A 7 1.17 -48.74 30.47
CA LEU A 7 -0.12 -48.06 30.29
C LEU A 7 -0.01 -46.53 30.49
N LEU A 8 0.81 -46.09 31.43
CA LEU A 8 1.06 -44.67 31.68
C LEU A 8 1.87 -44.04 30.54
N ALA A 9 2.86 -44.79 30.00
CA ALA A 9 3.64 -44.36 28.82
C ALA A 9 2.78 -44.28 27.54
N LEU A 10 1.86 -45.24 27.32
CA LEU A 10 0.91 -45.19 26.20
C LEU A 10 -0.15 -44.08 26.38
N ALA A 11 -0.59 -43.77 27.59
CA ALA A 11 -1.48 -42.64 27.87
C ALA A 11 -0.78 -41.30 27.64
N LEU A 12 0.50 -41.16 28.01
CA LEU A 12 1.30 -39.95 27.77
C LEU A 12 1.62 -39.74 26.27
N THR A 13 1.82 -40.82 25.51
CA THR A 13 1.99 -40.72 24.03
C THR A 13 0.67 -40.43 23.32
N GLY A 14 -0.47 -40.85 23.86
CA GLY A 14 -1.81 -40.51 23.35
C GLY A 14 -2.20 -39.03 23.53
N PHE A 15 -1.70 -38.36 24.55
CA PHE A 15 -1.90 -36.92 24.79
C PHE A 15 -0.91 -36.03 24.02
N ALA A 16 0.18 -36.59 23.47
CA ALA A 16 1.05 -35.89 22.54
C ALA A 16 0.47 -35.80 21.11
N ALA A 17 -0.75 -36.35 20.91
CA ALA A 17 -1.45 -36.29 19.64
C ALA A 17 -1.94 -34.86 19.37
N ASN A 18 -1.07 -34.10 18.72
CA ASN A 18 -1.46 -32.98 17.83
C ASN A 18 -2.41 -31.92 18.43
N ALA A 19 -1.90 -31.08 19.28
CA ALA A 19 -2.37 -29.71 19.34
C ALA A 19 -1.89 -28.95 18.10
N GLN A 20 -2.23 -29.48 16.90
CA GLN A 20 -1.96 -28.76 15.66
C GLN A 20 -2.76 -27.47 15.76
N ILE A 21 -2.06 -26.33 15.79
CA ILE A 21 -2.68 -25.00 15.75
C ILE A 21 -3.57 -24.95 14.52
N LYS A 22 -4.88 -24.89 14.74
CA LYS A 22 -5.81 -24.70 13.61
C LYS A 22 -5.52 -23.35 12.98
N ARG A 23 -5.43 -23.32 11.66
CA ARG A 23 -5.22 -22.11 10.87
C ARG A 23 -6.21 -22.07 9.72
N PRO A 24 -6.51 -20.88 9.14
CA PRO A 24 -7.34 -20.80 7.95
C PRO A 24 -6.64 -21.50 6.78
N LYS A 25 -7.41 -21.91 5.80
CA LYS A 25 -6.86 -22.46 4.56
C LYS A 25 -6.19 -21.40 3.70
N LEU A 26 -6.75 -20.18 3.73
CA LEU A 26 -6.30 -19.05 2.91
C LEU A 26 -6.36 -17.74 3.71
N VAL A 27 -5.33 -16.92 3.58
CA VAL A 27 -5.36 -15.50 3.97
C VAL A 27 -5.61 -14.67 2.71
N VAL A 28 -6.56 -13.76 2.79
CA VAL A 28 -6.94 -12.87 1.69
C VAL A 28 -6.75 -11.43 2.14
N GLY A 29 -5.76 -10.74 1.58
CA GLY A 29 -5.55 -9.31 1.81
C GLY A 29 -6.09 -8.51 0.63
N ILE A 30 -6.98 -7.55 0.88
CA ILE A 30 -7.54 -6.68 -0.14
C ILE A 30 -7.19 -5.23 0.19
N ILE A 31 -6.57 -4.53 -0.76
CA ILE A 31 -6.36 -3.08 -0.68
C ILE A 31 -7.19 -2.42 -1.78
N ILE A 32 -8.02 -1.45 -1.39
CA ILE A 32 -8.71 -0.55 -2.32
C ILE A 32 -7.93 0.76 -2.37
N ASP A 33 -7.16 0.94 -3.44
CA ASP A 33 -6.24 2.06 -3.62
C ASP A 33 -6.97 3.41 -3.56
N GLN A 34 -6.49 4.34 -2.73
CA GLN A 34 -7.06 5.66 -2.45
C GLN A 34 -8.48 5.64 -1.85
N MET A 35 -8.84 4.58 -1.10
CA MET A 35 -10.15 4.53 -0.48
C MET A 35 -10.18 5.28 0.85
N ARG A 36 -10.91 6.37 0.89
CA ARG A 36 -11.24 7.10 2.12
C ARG A 36 -12.17 6.27 3.01
N TRP A 37 -11.98 6.38 4.32
CA TRP A 37 -12.88 5.70 5.28
C TRP A 37 -14.36 6.09 5.10
N ASP A 38 -14.62 7.39 4.83
CA ASP A 38 -15.99 7.91 4.70
C ASP A 38 -16.77 7.32 3.50
N TYR A 39 -16.08 6.68 2.53
CA TYR A 39 -16.76 6.03 1.40
C TYR A 39 -17.58 4.80 1.81
N LEU A 40 -17.23 4.14 2.92
CA LEU A 40 -18.07 3.06 3.47
C LEU A 40 -19.47 3.54 3.82
N ASN A 41 -19.61 4.79 4.29
CA ASN A 41 -20.89 5.40 4.63
C ASN A 41 -21.47 6.23 3.50
N TYR A 42 -20.64 6.97 2.76
CA TYR A 42 -21.08 7.88 1.70
C TYR A 42 -21.83 7.16 0.58
N TYR A 43 -21.40 5.94 0.22
CA TYR A 43 -22.03 5.12 -0.79
C TYR A 43 -22.88 3.97 -0.22
N TYR A 44 -23.08 3.92 1.10
CA TYR A 44 -23.69 2.75 1.77
C TYR A 44 -25.00 2.28 1.13
N ASP A 45 -25.95 3.19 0.89
CA ASP A 45 -27.27 2.83 0.32
C ASP A 45 -27.19 2.30 -1.12
N GLN A 46 -26.08 2.55 -1.81
CA GLN A 46 -25.88 2.17 -3.20
C GLN A 46 -25.10 0.86 -3.34
N TYR A 47 -24.42 0.43 -2.29
CA TYR A 47 -23.69 -0.85 -2.27
C TYR A 47 -24.65 -2.03 -2.28
N CYS A 48 -24.23 -3.12 -2.96
CA CYS A 48 -24.96 -4.39 -2.91
C CYS A 48 -24.73 -5.12 -1.58
N ASP A 49 -25.63 -6.02 -1.22
CA ASP A 49 -25.56 -6.71 0.08
C ASP A 49 -24.37 -7.66 0.21
N GLY A 50 -23.85 -8.18 -0.92
CA GLY A 50 -22.74 -9.15 -0.95
C GLY A 50 -21.34 -8.54 -0.90
N GLY A 51 -21.18 -7.22 -1.11
CA GLY A 51 -19.91 -6.52 -1.19
C GLY A 51 -19.50 -5.83 0.12
N PHE A 52 -19.28 -4.50 0.07
CA PHE A 52 -18.90 -3.74 1.25
C PHE A 52 -19.90 -3.87 2.41
N LYS A 53 -21.21 -3.91 2.13
CA LYS A 53 -22.22 -4.15 3.17
C LYS A 53 -21.99 -5.47 3.90
N ARG A 54 -21.66 -6.53 3.17
CA ARG A 54 -21.35 -7.83 3.78
C ARG A 54 -20.16 -7.74 4.73
N LEU A 55 -19.08 -7.09 4.31
CA LEU A 55 -17.89 -6.89 5.17
C LEU A 55 -18.23 -6.10 6.43
N ILE A 56 -19.01 -5.02 6.31
CA ILE A 56 -19.44 -4.19 7.44
C ILE A 56 -20.33 -4.99 8.41
N ASN A 57 -21.21 -5.82 7.88
CA ASN A 57 -22.23 -6.52 8.67
C ASN A 57 -21.75 -7.87 9.23
N GLU A 58 -20.91 -8.63 8.52
CA GLU A 58 -20.42 -9.95 8.96
C GLU A 58 -18.99 -9.87 9.57
N GLY A 59 -18.25 -8.80 9.34
CA GLY A 59 -16.86 -8.61 9.77
C GLY A 59 -16.70 -7.83 11.06
N PHE A 60 -15.44 -7.48 11.36
CA PHE A 60 -15.04 -6.59 12.45
C PHE A 60 -14.40 -5.33 11.87
N SER A 61 -15.04 -4.17 12.08
CA SER A 61 -14.61 -2.88 11.57
C SER A 61 -13.80 -2.09 12.61
N CYS A 62 -12.61 -1.61 12.22
CA CYS A 62 -11.79 -0.67 12.97
C CYS A 62 -12.08 0.74 12.46
N ASP A 63 -13.05 1.42 13.08
CA ASP A 63 -13.61 2.69 12.58
C ASP A 63 -12.65 3.89 12.74
N ASN A 64 -11.56 3.75 13.48
CA ASN A 64 -10.55 4.80 13.70
C ASN A 64 -9.15 4.32 13.31
N ASN A 65 -9.04 3.82 12.05
CA ASN A 65 -7.77 3.33 11.53
C ASN A 65 -7.03 4.43 10.76
N MET A 66 -5.80 4.73 11.19
CA MET A 66 -5.05 5.88 10.69
C MET A 66 -3.68 5.49 10.13
N ILE A 67 -3.24 6.17 9.08
CA ILE A 67 -1.85 6.13 8.63
C ILE A 67 -1.00 6.96 9.59
N ASN A 68 0.09 6.38 10.06
CA ASN A 68 0.97 6.96 11.08
C ASN A 68 2.34 7.42 10.55
N TYR A 69 2.47 7.67 9.26
CA TYR A 69 3.68 8.14 8.58
C TYR A 69 3.36 9.14 7.47
N LEU A 70 4.39 9.74 6.87
CA LEU A 70 4.36 10.58 5.69
C LEU A 70 5.49 10.19 4.72
N PRO A 71 5.26 10.39 3.40
CA PRO A 71 4.02 10.78 2.73
C PRO A 71 3.04 9.61 2.57
N THR A 72 1.75 9.92 2.35
CA THR A 72 0.71 8.92 2.09
C THR A 72 0.65 8.60 0.60
N VAL A 73 1.36 7.55 0.17
CA VAL A 73 1.45 7.13 -1.24
C VAL A 73 1.38 5.62 -1.41
N THR A 74 0.99 5.18 -2.60
CA THR A 74 0.67 3.77 -2.91
C THR A 74 1.73 2.78 -2.44
N ALA A 75 3.00 2.94 -2.85
CA ALA A 75 4.04 1.97 -2.51
C ALA A 75 4.23 1.85 -1.00
N ILE A 76 4.18 2.96 -0.27
CA ILE A 76 4.33 2.99 1.18
C ILE A 76 3.16 2.28 1.86
N GLY A 77 1.90 2.64 1.49
CA GLY A 77 0.72 2.08 2.12
C GLY A 77 0.61 0.58 1.94
N HIS A 78 0.83 0.10 0.72
CA HIS A 78 0.88 -1.34 0.45
C HIS A 78 1.96 -2.03 1.27
N THR A 79 3.17 -1.47 1.32
CA THR A 79 4.26 -2.06 2.10
C THR A 79 3.97 -2.07 3.59
N SER A 80 3.51 -0.93 4.14
CA SER A 80 3.26 -0.80 5.58
C SER A 80 2.17 -1.73 6.09
N THR A 81 1.10 -1.92 5.30
CA THR A 81 0.01 -2.87 5.62
C THR A 81 0.54 -4.29 5.80
N TYR A 82 1.43 -4.74 4.92
CA TYR A 82 1.87 -6.14 4.91
C TYR A 82 3.16 -6.40 5.71
N THR A 83 3.93 -5.36 6.02
CA THR A 83 5.13 -5.50 6.86
C THR A 83 4.89 -5.16 8.34
N GLY A 84 3.83 -4.42 8.66
CA GLY A 84 3.64 -3.86 10.00
C GLY A 84 4.69 -2.83 10.37
N ALA A 85 5.43 -2.31 9.39
CA ALA A 85 6.52 -1.36 9.56
C ALA A 85 6.20 -0.02 8.86
N THR A 86 7.00 1.00 9.15
CA THR A 86 6.92 2.32 8.50
C THR A 86 8.05 2.51 7.49
N PRO A 87 8.01 3.52 6.61
CA PRO A 87 9.08 3.81 5.66
C PRO A 87 10.48 3.87 6.27
N ALA A 88 10.59 4.39 7.48
CA ALA A 88 11.85 4.43 8.22
C ALA A 88 12.52 3.06 8.35
N ILE A 89 11.71 1.99 8.41
CA ILE A 89 12.17 0.62 8.66
C ILE A 89 12.15 -0.20 7.37
N HIS A 90 11.00 -0.28 6.67
CA HIS A 90 10.86 -1.13 5.49
C HIS A 90 11.55 -0.56 4.24
N GLY A 91 12.00 0.70 4.27
CA GLY A 91 12.84 1.33 3.26
C GLY A 91 12.16 1.72 1.95
N ILE A 92 10.87 1.45 1.77
CA ILE A 92 10.09 1.96 0.64
C ILE A 92 9.65 3.37 1.00
N ALA A 93 10.43 4.35 0.56
CA ALA A 93 10.23 5.74 0.96
C ALA A 93 9.19 6.48 0.09
N GLY A 94 8.78 5.93 -1.06
CA GLY A 94 7.81 6.51 -1.98
C GLY A 94 7.54 5.58 -3.15
N ASN A 95 6.72 6.04 -4.12
CA ASN A 95 6.65 5.36 -5.42
C ASN A 95 8.00 5.48 -6.15
N SER A 96 8.65 6.63 -6.01
CA SER A 96 10.03 6.87 -6.37
C SER A 96 10.74 7.61 -5.23
N PHE A 97 12.03 7.39 -5.11
CA PHE A 97 12.91 8.01 -4.10
C PHE A 97 14.35 7.98 -4.60
N GLN A 98 15.29 8.54 -3.84
CA GLN A 98 16.70 8.47 -4.23
C GLN A 98 17.45 7.44 -3.38
N ILE A 99 18.41 6.74 -4.01
CA ILE A 99 19.45 5.96 -3.36
C ILE A 99 20.78 6.45 -3.94
N ASP A 100 21.68 6.92 -3.08
CA ASP A 100 22.97 7.47 -3.47
C ASP A 100 22.85 8.56 -4.56
N GLY A 101 21.89 9.46 -4.39
CA GLY A 101 21.62 10.58 -5.30
C GLY A 101 20.99 10.21 -6.65
N LYS A 102 20.60 8.94 -6.85
CA LYS A 102 19.95 8.45 -8.08
C LYS A 102 18.47 8.18 -7.85
N ASP A 103 17.63 8.64 -8.78
CA ASP A 103 16.21 8.36 -8.75
C ASP A 103 15.96 6.86 -8.98
N VAL A 104 15.23 6.24 -8.06
CA VAL A 104 14.87 4.83 -8.06
C VAL A 104 13.35 4.69 -7.97
N TYR A 105 12.75 3.96 -8.90
CA TYR A 105 11.38 3.50 -8.75
C TYR A 105 11.33 2.29 -7.80
N CYS A 106 10.37 2.25 -6.89
CA CYS A 106 10.34 1.34 -5.74
C CYS A 106 10.49 -0.15 -6.06
N CYS A 107 10.03 -0.60 -7.23
CA CYS A 107 10.11 -2.00 -7.68
C CYS A 107 11.05 -2.23 -8.85
N LYS A 108 11.67 -1.17 -9.43
CA LYS A 108 12.55 -1.35 -10.59
C LYS A 108 13.76 -2.21 -10.25
N ASP A 109 13.96 -3.25 -11.04
CA ASP A 109 15.08 -4.17 -10.92
C ASP A 109 15.68 -4.45 -12.29
N THR A 110 16.92 -4.00 -12.49
CA THR A 110 17.64 -4.17 -13.77
C THR A 110 18.27 -5.57 -13.92
N THR A 111 18.21 -6.38 -12.88
CA THR A 111 18.79 -7.76 -12.88
C THR A 111 17.78 -8.81 -13.34
N VAL A 112 16.51 -8.42 -13.53
CA VAL A 112 15.43 -9.31 -13.95
C VAL A 112 14.89 -8.90 -15.31
N GLU A 113 14.26 -9.85 -16.00
CA GLU A 113 13.64 -9.66 -17.31
C GLU A 113 12.12 -9.76 -17.24
N SER A 114 11.45 -9.14 -18.21
CA SER A 114 10.01 -9.24 -18.36
C SER A 114 9.59 -10.63 -18.81
N VAL A 115 8.58 -11.18 -18.14
CA VAL A 115 7.94 -12.45 -18.52
C VAL A 115 6.49 -12.17 -18.93
N GLY A 116 6.15 -12.52 -20.17
CA GLY A 116 4.85 -12.26 -20.77
C GLY A 116 4.81 -11.01 -21.65
N SER A 117 5.82 -10.17 -21.66
CA SER A 117 5.93 -8.95 -22.49
C SER A 117 7.35 -8.83 -23.07
N LYS A 118 7.48 -8.05 -24.15
CA LYS A 118 8.77 -7.74 -24.79
C LYS A 118 9.34 -6.37 -24.39
N ASN A 119 8.63 -5.62 -23.54
CA ASN A 119 9.06 -4.33 -23.04
C ASN A 119 9.52 -4.43 -21.58
N ASP A 120 9.95 -3.30 -20.97
CA ASP A 120 10.50 -3.26 -19.62
C ASP A 120 9.45 -3.32 -18.48
N ALA A 121 8.16 -3.49 -18.80
CA ALA A 121 7.09 -3.46 -17.80
C ALA A 121 7.20 -4.60 -16.76
N GLY A 122 7.87 -5.70 -17.11
CA GLY A 122 8.14 -6.80 -16.20
C GLY A 122 9.50 -6.74 -15.49
N ARG A 123 10.35 -5.72 -15.71
CA ARG A 123 11.64 -5.58 -15.02
C ARG A 123 11.45 -5.02 -13.61
N MET A 124 10.70 -5.77 -12.79
CA MET A 124 10.28 -5.36 -11.46
C MET A 124 10.45 -6.52 -10.48
N SER A 125 10.84 -6.19 -9.24
CA SER A 125 10.95 -7.12 -8.12
C SER A 125 10.83 -6.38 -6.78
N PRO A 126 10.76 -7.07 -5.62
CA PRO A 126 10.80 -6.45 -4.31
C PRO A 126 12.24 -6.11 -3.85
N CYS A 127 13.19 -5.86 -4.76
CA CYS A 127 14.63 -5.68 -4.44
C CYS A 127 14.89 -4.58 -3.41
N ASN A 128 14.10 -3.51 -3.43
CA ASN A 128 14.24 -2.37 -2.53
C ASN A 128 13.56 -2.54 -1.16
N LEU A 129 12.77 -3.59 -0.95
CA LEU A 129 12.10 -3.89 0.31
C LEU A 129 13.10 -4.41 1.35
N LEU A 130 13.19 -3.74 2.52
CA LEU A 130 14.15 -4.07 3.58
C LEU A 130 13.52 -4.90 4.72
N SER A 131 12.23 -5.17 4.68
CA SER A 131 11.51 -5.95 5.69
C SER A 131 10.84 -7.17 5.06
N THR A 132 10.57 -8.19 5.87
CA THR A 132 9.68 -9.28 5.50
C THR A 132 8.21 -8.85 5.57
N THR A 133 7.33 -9.57 4.90
CA THR A 133 5.87 -9.36 4.90
C THR A 133 5.15 -10.47 5.66
N ILE A 134 3.82 -10.33 5.84
CA ILE A 134 2.94 -11.42 6.30
C ILE A 134 3.16 -12.67 5.46
N GLY A 135 3.21 -12.50 4.12
CA GLY A 135 3.42 -13.60 3.18
C GLY A 135 4.76 -14.32 3.41
N ASP A 136 5.84 -13.56 3.62
CA ASP A 136 7.15 -14.14 3.96
C ASP A 136 7.08 -14.93 5.27
N GLN A 137 6.37 -14.43 6.29
CA GLN A 137 6.22 -15.13 7.58
C GLN A 137 5.37 -16.39 7.46
N ILE A 138 4.31 -16.39 6.65
CA ILE A 138 3.51 -17.59 6.36
C ILE A 138 4.41 -18.65 5.70
N ARG A 139 5.24 -18.27 4.74
CA ARG A 139 6.17 -19.19 4.08
C ARG A 139 7.22 -19.74 5.03
N LEU A 140 7.82 -18.88 5.87
CA LEU A 140 8.78 -19.30 6.91
C LEU A 140 8.14 -20.27 7.92
N ALA A 141 6.93 -19.98 8.38
CA ALA A 141 6.21 -20.80 9.35
C ALA A 141 5.77 -22.17 8.80
N THR A 142 5.92 -22.39 7.50
CA THR A 142 5.53 -23.63 6.81
C THR A 142 6.67 -24.26 6.02
N ASP A 143 7.92 -23.90 6.33
CA ASP A 143 9.10 -24.37 5.59
C ASP A 143 8.95 -24.20 4.08
N PHE A 144 8.43 -23.02 3.65
CA PHE A 144 8.16 -22.64 2.27
C PHE A 144 7.15 -23.51 1.50
N ASN A 145 6.32 -24.30 2.20
CA ASN A 145 5.27 -25.12 1.59
C ASN A 145 3.99 -24.31 1.26
N SER A 146 3.76 -23.16 1.89
CA SER A 146 2.66 -22.27 1.55
C SER A 146 2.91 -21.54 0.24
N LYS A 147 1.84 -21.18 -0.46
CA LYS A 147 1.87 -20.29 -1.62
C LYS A 147 1.45 -18.88 -1.25
N VAL A 148 2.19 -17.90 -1.76
CA VAL A 148 1.89 -16.46 -1.62
C VAL A 148 1.92 -15.83 -3.00
N ILE A 149 0.82 -15.17 -3.39
CA ILE A 149 0.68 -14.58 -4.72
C ILE A 149 0.06 -13.17 -4.62
N GLY A 150 0.66 -12.23 -5.35
CA GLY A 150 0.16 -10.86 -5.47
C GLY A 150 -0.51 -10.60 -6.82
N VAL A 151 -1.63 -9.86 -6.81
CA VAL A 151 -2.43 -9.54 -8.00
C VAL A 151 -2.87 -8.08 -7.96
N ALA A 152 -2.52 -7.28 -8.98
CA ALA A 152 -2.96 -5.90 -9.12
C ALA A 152 -2.78 -5.42 -10.57
N LEU A 153 -3.34 -4.25 -10.89
CA LEU A 153 -2.99 -3.56 -12.14
C LEU A 153 -1.66 -2.81 -12.04
N LYS A 154 -1.31 -2.27 -10.86
CA LYS A 154 -0.02 -1.63 -10.58
C LYS A 154 1.00 -2.68 -10.12
N ASP A 155 2.21 -2.68 -10.67
CA ASP A 155 3.32 -3.57 -10.28
C ASP A 155 3.62 -3.53 -8.77
N ARG A 156 3.86 -2.34 -8.21
CA ARG A 156 4.15 -2.13 -6.78
C ARG A 156 3.04 -2.64 -5.85
N ALA A 157 1.80 -2.59 -6.31
CA ALA A 157 0.64 -3.05 -5.55
C ALA A 157 0.46 -4.57 -5.56
N ALA A 158 1.05 -5.27 -6.53
CA ALA A 158 1.14 -6.73 -6.55
C ALA A 158 2.40 -7.23 -5.83
N ILE A 159 3.54 -6.61 -6.08
CA ILE A 159 4.88 -7.07 -5.67
C ILE A 159 5.13 -6.85 -4.17
N LEU A 160 4.91 -5.61 -3.67
CA LEU A 160 5.29 -5.23 -2.30
C LEU A 160 4.46 -5.97 -1.23
N PRO A 161 3.12 -6.14 -1.39
CA PRO A 161 2.32 -6.98 -0.50
C PRO A 161 2.73 -8.44 -0.46
N ALA A 162 3.06 -9.02 -1.60
CA ALA A 162 3.44 -10.43 -1.70
C ALA A 162 4.78 -10.74 -1.00
N GLY A 163 5.69 -9.75 -0.98
CA GLY A 163 6.98 -9.88 -0.29
C GLY A 163 8.07 -10.53 -1.12
N ARG A 164 9.19 -10.78 -0.46
CA ARG A 164 10.42 -11.25 -1.13
C ARG A 164 10.39 -12.73 -1.50
N SER A 165 9.69 -13.54 -0.72
CA SER A 165 9.63 -15.01 -0.93
C SER A 165 8.37 -15.47 -1.67
N ALA A 166 7.58 -14.55 -2.23
CA ALA A 166 6.35 -14.86 -2.95
C ALA A 166 6.58 -15.83 -4.11
N ASN A 167 5.58 -16.70 -4.37
CA ASN A 167 5.61 -17.63 -5.50
C ASN A 167 5.37 -16.92 -6.83
N ALA A 168 4.54 -15.84 -6.81
CA ALA A 168 4.26 -15.05 -7.98
C ALA A 168 3.74 -13.65 -7.59
N ALA A 169 3.91 -12.69 -8.49
CA ALA A 169 3.15 -11.46 -8.53
C ALA A 169 2.79 -11.17 -10.00
N TYR A 170 1.54 -10.78 -10.25
CA TYR A 170 1.04 -10.46 -11.57
C TYR A 170 0.53 -9.03 -11.61
N TRP A 171 0.96 -8.28 -12.62
CA TRP A 171 0.55 -6.89 -12.84
C TRP A 171 0.30 -6.62 -14.34
N TYR A 172 -0.38 -5.53 -14.64
CA TYR A 172 -0.82 -5.25 -16.00
C TYR A 172 0.17 -4.39 -16.78
N ASP A 173 0.59 -4.89 -17.93
CA ASP A 173 1.33 -4.12 -18.94
C ASP A 173 0.33 -3.45 -19.90
N THR A 174 0.12 -2.16 -19.73
CA THR A 174 -0.81 -1.38 -20.55
C THR A 174 -0.42 -1.40 -22.04
N LYS A 175 0.88 -1.38 -22.36
CA LYS A 175 1.35 -1.39 -23.77
C LYS A 175 1.07 -2.73 -24.42
N ALA A 176 1.31 -3.84 -23.73
CA ALA A 176 1.05 -5.19 -24.21
C ALA A 176 -0.43 -5.61 -24.07
N GLY A 177 -1.22 -4.89 -23.27
CA GLY A 177 -2.63 -5.19 -23.04
C GLY A 177 -2.87 -6.49 -22.26
N LYS A 178 -1.98 -6.87 -21.34
CA LYS A 178 -2.03 -8.15 -20.64
C LYS A 178 -1.31 -8.15 -19.29
N PHE A 179 -1.64 -9.12 -18.44
CA PHE A 179 -0.89 -9.38 -17.21
C PHE A 179 0.45 -10.04 -17.50
N VAL A 180 1.46 -9.59 -16.80
CA VAL A 180 2.85 -9.99 -16.89
C VAL A 180 3.45 -10.26 -15.52
N THR A 181 4.66 -10.79 -15.48
CA THR A 181 5.49 -10.94 -14.29
C THR A 181 6.96 -10.71 -14.65
N SER A 182 7.88 -11.10 -13.79
CA SER A 182 9.33 -11.03 -14.02
C SER A 182 10.03 -12.37 -13.82
N THR A 183 11.26 -12.45 -14.30
CA THR A 183 12.12 -13.62 -14.03
C THR A 183 12.50 -13.77 -12.56
N TYR A 184 12.22 -12.77 -11.72
CA TYR A 184 12.30 -12.89 -10.26
C TYR A 184 11.43 -14.03 -9.73
N TYR A 185 10.23 -14.20 -10.30
CA TYR A 185 9.26 -15.21 -9.87
C TYR A 185 9.33 -16.48 -10.71
N MET A 186 9.44 -16.35 -12.03
CA MET A 186 9.36 -17.49 -12.94
C MET A 186 9.94 -17.18 -14.31
N PRO A 187 10.43 -18.21 -15.05
CA PRO A 187 11.00 -18.01 -16.39
C PRO A 187 9.95 -17.86 -17.51
N GLN A 188 8.70 -18.27 -17.28
CA GLN A 188 7.60 -18.17 -18.25
C GLN A 188 6.25 -18.09 -17.53
N LEU A 189 5.25 -17.44 -18.17
CA LEU A 189 3.90 -17.38 -17.63
C LEU A 189 3.28 -18.78 -17.55
N PRO A 190 2.51 -19.10 -16.49
CA PRO A 190 1.68 -20.27 -16.45
C PRO A 190 0.62 -20.24 -17.58
N LYS A 191 0.33 -21.40 -18.18
CA LYS A 191 -0.66 -21.50 -19.27
C LYS A 191 -2.02 -20.89 -18.93
N TRP A 192 -2.42 -20.94 -17.67
CA TRP A 192 -3.68 -20.34 -17.23
C TRP A 192 -3.66 -18.80 -17.29
N VAL A 193 -2.50 -18.17 -17.04
CA VAL A 193 -2.34 -16.71 -17.19
C VAL A 193 -2.41 -16.32 -18.67
N ASP A 194 -1.76 -17.06 -19.55
CA ASP A 194 -1.87 -16.84 -21.00
C ASP A 194 -3.32 -17.00 -21.49
N LYS A 195 -4.04 -18.00 -20.98
CA LYS A 195 -5.46 -18.19 -21.28
C LYS A 195 -6.34 -17.04 -20.73
N PHE A 196 -6.02 -16.55 -19.53
CA PHE A 196 -6.70 -15.37 -18.96
C PHE A 196 -6.45 -14.13 -19.82
N ASN A 197 -5.20 -13.86 -20.16
CA ASN A 197 -4.78 -12.76 -21.02
C ASN A 197 -5.49 -12.80 -22.39
N GLY A 198 -5.68 -13.99 -22.97
CA GLY A 198 -6.42 -14.15 -24.22
C GLY A 198 -7.91 -13.83 -24.17
N LYS A 199 -8.46 -13.64 -22.97
CA LYS A 199 -9.88 -13.24 -22.76
C LYS A 199 -10.07 -11.76 -22.47
N ILE A 200 -8.97 -11.01 -22.23
CA ILE A 200 -9.05 -9.57 -21.93
C ILE A 200 -9.54 -8.84 -23.17
N ASN A 201 -10.70 -8.19 -23.05
CA ASN A 201 -11.31 -7.41 -24.11
C ASN A 201 -11.03 -5.91 -23.93
N ILE A 202 -9.78 -5.55 -23.64
CA ILE A 202 -9.30 -4.16 -23.54
C ILE A 202 -8.20 -3.99 -24.59
N LYS A 203 -8.35 -3.00 -25.45
CA LYS A 203 -7.38 -2.73 -26.52
C LYS A 203 -6.00 -2.43 -25.92
N PRO A 204 -4.91 -3.05 -26.42
CA PRO A 204 -3.56 -2.67 -26.01
C PRO A 204 -3.31 -1.15 -26.13
N GLY A 205 -2.66 -0.56 -25.14
CA GLY A 205 -2.48 0.88 -25.03
C GLY A 205 -3.59 1.62 -24.26
N THR A 206 -4.73 0.96 -24.01
CA THR A 206 -5.76 1.47 -23.09
C THR A 206 -5.40 1.07 -21.66
N ASP A 207 -5.35 2.04 -20.76
CA ASP A 207 -5.06 1.78 -19.35
C ASP A 207 -6.32 1.36 -18.58
N PRO A 208 -6.46 0.09 -18.17
CA PRO A 208 -7.65 -0.38 -17.46
C PRO A 208 -7.83 0.28 -16.08
N LYS A 209 -6.79 0.87 -15.52
CA LYS A 209 -6.93 1.65 -14.27
C LYS A 209 -7.86 2.85 -14.43
N MET A 210 -8.00 3.37 -15.66
CA MET A 210 -8.87 4.49 -15.98
C MET A 210 -10.33 4.08 -16.29
N LEU A 211 -10.68 2.83 -16.02
CA LEU A 211 -11.99 2.23 -16.29
C LEU A 211 -12.52 1.51 -15.04
N PRO A 212 -13.85 1.59 -14.76
CA PRO A 212 -14.46 0.78 -13.69
C PRO A 212 -14.21 -0.73 -13.87
N GLU A 213 -14.16 -1.21 -15.11
CA GLU A 213 -13.89 -2.61 -15.46
C GLU A 213 -12.51 -3.09 -15.00
N GLY A 214 -11.56 -2.20 -14.78
CA GLY A 214 -10.27 -2.57 -14.22
C GLY A 214 -10.37 -3.14 -12.80
N ALA A 215 -11.36 -2.72 -12.03
CA ALA A 215 -11.62 -3.28 -10.70
C ALA A 215 -12.15 -4.72 -10.81
N THR A 216 -13.15 -4.97 -11.66
CA THR A 216 -13.70 -6.33 -11.86
C THR A 216 -12.66 -7.27 -12.47
N MET A 217 -11.90 -6.81 -13.46
CA MET A 217 -10.82 -7.59 -14.07
C MET A 217 -9.76 -8.03 -13.05
N THR A 218 -9.48 -7.20 -12.04
CA THR A 218 -8.52 -7.56 -10.99
C THR A 218 -9.09 -8.67 -10.09
N PHE A 219 -10.37 -8.61 -9.72
CA PHE A 219 -11.02 -9.70 -8.98
C PHE A 219 -11.11 -10.98 -9.82
N ASP A 220 -11.44 -10.88 -11.11
CA ASP A 220 -11.47 -12.04 -12.02
C ASP A 220 -10.10 -12.75 -12.09
N LEU A 221 -9.00 -11.98 -12.13
CA LEU A 221 -7.65 -12.55 -12.08
C LEU A 221 -7.37 -13.19 -10.72
N ALA A 222 -7.84 -12.58 -9.61
CA ALA A 222 -7.70 -13.14 -8.27
C ALA A 222 -8.43 -14.49 -8.15
N GLU A 223 -9.65 -14.60 -8.66
CA GLU A 223 -10.41 -15.86 -8.73
C GLU A 223 -9.67 -16.92 -9.57
N ALA A 224 -9.22 -16.52 -10.77
CA ALA A 224 -8.42 -17.40 -11.64
C ALA A 224 -7.15 -17.89 -10.93
N THR A 225 -6.49 -17.01 -10.16
CA THR A 225 -5.30 -17.33 -9.36
C THR A 225 -5.63 -18.35 -8.27
N VAL A 226 -6.65 -18.09 -7.44
CA VAL A 226 -7.06 -19.03 -6.38
C VAL A 226 -7.37 -20.41 -6.95
N LYS A 227 -8.12 -20.46 -8.04
CA LYS A 227 -8.55 -21.73 -8.68
C LYS A 227 -7.40 -22.50 -9.32
N ASN A 228 -6.58 -21.84 -10.14
CA ASN A 228 -5.56 -22.52 -10.92
C ASN A 228 -4.29 -22.85 -10.11
N GLU A 229 -3.98 -22.03 -9.10
CA GLU A 229 -2.88 -22.29 -8.17
C GLU A 229 -3.29 -23.16 -6.99
N LEU A 230 -4.58 -23.56 -6.92
CA LEU A 230 -5.16 -24.39 -5.85
C LEU A 230 -4.95 -23.79 -4.46
N LEU A 231 -5.05 -22.44 -4.33
CA LEU A 231 -4.84 -21.78 -3.06
C LEU A 231 -5.93 -22.19 -2.04
N GLY A 232 -5.49 -22.52 -0.82
CA GLY A 232 -6.36 -23.01 0.23
C GLY A 232 -6.84 -24.46 0.08
N LYS A 233 -6.31 -25.21 -0.89
CA LYS A 233 -6.64 -26.64 -1.08
C LYS A 233 -5.63 -27.58 -0.43
N GLY A 234 -4.46 -27.05 -0.06
CA GLY A 234 -3.38 -27.83 0.55
C GLY A 234 -3.51 -28.00 2.06
N LYS A 235 -2.46 -28.53 2.66
CA LYS A 235 -2.31 -28.73 4.11
C LYS A 235 -2.00 -27.41 4.85
N TYR A 236 -1.31 -26.50 4.15
CA TYR A 236 -0.77 -25.28 4.73
C TYR A 236 -1.63 -24.08 4.34
N THR A 237 -1.58 -23.04 5.17
CA THR A 237 -2.26 -21.76 4.89
C THR A 237 -1.56 -21.05 3.74
N ASP A 238 -2.28 -20.78 2.66
CA ASP A 238 -1.81 -19.97 1.54
C ASP A 238 -2.22 -18.49 1.72
N MET A 239 -1.70 -17.59 0.89
CA MET A 239 -2.07 -16.18 0.90
C MET A 239 -2.23 -15.62 -0.51
N ILE A 240 -3.27 -14.81 -0.71
CA ILE A 240 -3.44 -13.96 -1.89
C ILE A 240 -3.53 -12.50 -1.48
N CYS A 241 -2.77 -11.64 -2.16
CA CYS A 241 -2.76 -10.20 -1.99
C CYS A 241 -3.40 -9.57 -3.23
N VAL A 242 -4.53 -8.89 -3.07
CA VAL A 242 -5.30 -8.27 -4.16
C VAL A 242 -5.34 -6.76 -3.95
N SER A 243 -5.02 -5.98 -5.00
CA SER A 243 -5.14 -4.53 -4.92
C SER A 243 -5.91 -3.96 -6.10
N ILE A 244 -6.96 -3.19 -5.79
CA ILE A 244 -7.83 -2.53 -6.76
C ILE A 244 -7.28 -1.14 -7.06
N SER A 245 -6.63 -0.99 -8.21
CA SER A 245 -5.92 0.24 -8.58
C SER A 245 -6.79 1.28 -9.30
N SER A 246 -7.96 0.90 -9.80
CA SER A 246 -8.82 1.78 -10.59
C SER A 246 -9.45 2.90 -9.77
N THR A 247 -9.69 2.68 -8.48
CA THR A 247 -10.25 3.67 -7.56
C THR A 247 -9.34 4.89 -7.43
N ASP A 248 -8.03 4.67 -7.32
CA ASP A 248 -7.02 5.73 -7.29
C ASP A 248 -6.90 6.46 -8.64
N ALA A 249 -6.70 5.73 -9.73
CA ALA A 249 -6.49 6.32 -11.04
C ALA A 249 -7.68 7.16 -11.50
N MET A 250 -8.90 6.69 -11.25
CA MET A 250 -10.12 7.45 -11.56
C MET A 250 -10.29 8.65 -10.64
N SER A 251 -9.97 8.54 -9.35
CA SER A 251 -9.96 9.69 -8.44
C SER A 251 -8.96 10.77 -8.87
N HIS A 252 -7.76 10.40 -9.29
CA HIS A 252 -6.76 11.33 -9.82
C HIS A 252 -7.26 12.10 -11.06
N LYS A 253 -8.14 11.53 -11.83
CA LYS A 253 -8.69 12.17 -13.04
C LYS A 253 -9.98 12.93 -12.77
N TYR A 254 -10.91 12.32 -12.04
CA TYR A 254 -12.28 12.80 -11.92
C TYR A 254 -12.61 13.37 -10.53
N GLY A 255 -11.72 13.23 -9.56
CA GLY A 255 -11.93 13.71 -8.19
C GLY A 255 -12.57 12.67 -7.28
N THR A 256 -12.86 13.12 -6.07
CA THR A 256 -13.40 12.28 -4.97
C THR A 256 -14.93 12.22 -4.94
N ARG A 257 -15.59 12.90 -5.85
CA ARG A 257 -17.05 12.98 -5.96
C ARG A 257 -17.46 12.97 -7.45
N GLY A 258 -18.74 12.70 -7.71
CA GLY A 258 -19.29 12.65 -9.06
C GLY A 258 -19.52 11.23 -9.58
N GLU A 259 -20.12 11.13 -10.78
CA GLU A 259 -20.58 9.85 -11.32
C GLU A 259 -19.44 8.90 -11.69
N ASP A 260 -18.31 9.39 -12.18
CA ASP A 260 -17.15 8.55 -12.50
C ASP A 260 -16.54 7.90 -11.26
N ASN A 261 -16.39 8.68 -10.15
CA ASN A 261 -15.92 8.14 -8.87
C ASN A 261 -16.92 7.12 -8.32
N LYS A 262 -18.21 7.41 -8.38
CA LYS A 262 -19.27 6.48 -8.00
C LYS A 262 -19.21 5.19 -8.83
N ALA A 263 -19.07 5.31 -10.15
CA ALA A 263 -19.05 4.16 -11.06
C ALA A 263 -17.95 3.16 -10.70
N VAL A 264 -16.73 3.63 -10.40
CA VAL A 264 -15.64 2.73 -10.01
C VAL A 264 -15.89 2.07 -8.65
N TYR A 265 -16.49 2.78 -7.68
CA TYR A 265 -16.82 2.17 -6.38
C TYR A 265 -17.96 1.15 -6.50
N MET A 266 -18.96 1.39 -7.37
CA MET A 266 -20.02 0.41 -7.63
C MET A 266 -19.50 -0.83 -8.37
N ALA A 267 -18.54 -0.66 -9.29
CA ALA A 267 -17.86 -1.78 -9.95
C ALA A 267 -17.01 -2.58 -8.96
N THR A 268 -16.29 -1.89 -8.08
CA THR A 268 -15.48 -2.50 -7.02
C THR A 268 -16.37 -3.30 -6.06
N ASP A 269 -17.49 -2.75 -5.62
CA ASP A 269 -18.44 -3.41 -4.71
C ASP A 269 -19.03 -4.69 -5.31
N LYS A 270 -19.45 -4.63 -6.58
CA LYS A 270 -19.95 -5.81 -7.31
C LYS A 270 -18.87 -6.88 -7.51
N GLY A 271 -17.67 -6.46 -7.89
CA GLY A 271 -16.52 -7.37 -8.02
C GLY A 271 -16.17 -8.02 -6.68
N LEU A 272 -16.17 -7.25 -5.59
CA LEU A 272 -15.98 -7.76 -4.24
C LEU A 272 -17.05 -8.77 -3.83
N ALA A 273 -18.31 -8.48 -4.11
CA ALA A 273 -19.42 -9.39 -3.81
C ALA A 273 -19.27 -10.73 -4.54
N HIS A 274 -18.90 -10.68 -5.82
CA HIS A 274 -18.65 -11.89 -6.61
C HIS A 274 -17.45 -12.67 -6.05
N PHE A 275 -16.35 -12.00 -5.75
CA PHE A 275 -15.15 -12.61 -5.18
C PHE A 275 -15.40 -13.26 -3.81
N LEU A 276 -16.15 -12.60 -2.92
CA LEU A 276 -16.53 -13.18 -1.62
C LEU A 276 -17.39 -14.44 -1.79
N SER A 277 -18.37 -14.41 -2.71
CA SER A 277 -19.19 -15.58 -3.03
C SER A 277 -18.34 -16.73 -3.60
N PHE A 278 -17.40 -16.42 -4.49
CA PHE A 278 -16.45 -17.37 -5.04
C PHE A 278 -15.57 -18.00 -3.94
N LEU A 279 -15.04 -17.21 -3.00
CA LEU A 279 -14.26 -17.73 -1.88
C LEU A 279 -15.06 -18.66 -0.96
N ASP A 280 -16.34 -18.33 -0.71
CA ASP A 280 -17.23 -19.21 0.07
C ASP A 280 -17.42 -20.56 -0.59
N GLN A 281 -17.54 -20.60 -1.91
CA GLN A 281 -17.72 -21.84 -2.69
C GLN A 281 -16.41 -22.60 -2.85
N GLU A 282 -15.32 -21.91 -3.18
CA GLU A 282 -14.05 -22.55 -3.56
C GLU A 282 -13.22 -22.94 -2.33
N VAL A 283 -13.13 -22.09 -1.32
CA VAL A 283 -12.32 -22.32 -0.09
C VAL A 283 -13.16 -22.85 1.05
N GLY A 284 -14.38 -22.31 1.18
CA GLY A 284 -15.35 -22.61 2.23
C GLY A 284 -15.61 -21.43 3.15
N LYS A 285 -16.90 -21.11 3.41
CA LYS A 285 -17.29 -20.05 4.34
C LYS A 285 -16.65 -20.30 5.73
N GLY A 286 -15.99 -19.29 6.30
CA GLY A 286 -15.29 -19.40 7.58
C GLY A 286 -13.97 -20.18 7.55
N GLN A 287 -13.50 -20.62 6.36
CA GLN A 287 -12.21 -21.32 6.21
C GLN A 287 -11.10 -20.39 5.69
N TYR A 288 -11.40 -19.16 5.39
CA TYR A 288 -10.42 -18.12 5.02
C TYR A 288 -10.47 -16.95 6.01
N LEU A 289 -9.33 -16.31 6.21
CA LEU A 289 -9.17 -15.06 6.98
C LEU A 289 -8.96 -13.93 5.99
N LEU A 290 -9.86 -12.95 5.99
CA LEU A 290 -9.80 -11.81 5.09
C LEU A 290 -9.60 -10.52 5.87
N PHE A 291 -8.80 -9.61 5.31
CA PHE A 291 -8.82 -8.20 5.69
C PHE A 291 -8.97 -7.32 4.45
N LEU A 292 -9.68 -6.21 4.60
CA LEU A 292 -9.78 -5.14 3.61
C LEU A 292 -9.36 -3.83 4.24
N THR A 293 -8.49 -3.11 3.52
CA THR A 293 -8.05 -1.76 3.91
C THR A 293 -7.79 -0.89 2.67
N ALA A 294 -7.26 0.30 2.87
CA ALA A 294 -6.69 1.15 1.81
C ALA A 294 -5.24 1.47 2.13
N ASP A 295 -4.49 1.86 1.12
CA ASP A 295 -3.10 2.30 1.23
C ASP A 295 -2.98 3.78 1.60
N HIS A 296 -3.97 4.59 1.22
CA HIS A 296 -4.19 5.99 1.60
C HIS A 296 -5.61 6.42 1.19
N GLY A 297 -6.01 7.60 1.67
CA GLY A 297 -7.20 8.29 1.19
C GLY A 297 -6.87 9.30 0.09
N GLY A 298 -7.68 10.36 -0.04
CA GLY A 298 -7.47 11.40 -1.03
C GLY A 298 -8.18 12.71 -0.71
N CYS A 299 -7.51 13.82 -0.98
CA CYS A 299 -8.04 15.16 -0.82
C CYS A 299 -9.08 15.47 -1.91
N HIS A 300 -10.12 16.19 -1.54
CA HIS A 300 -10.99 16.82 -2.54
C HIS A 300 -10.19 17.78 -3.43
N ASN A 301 -10.61 17.89 -4.68
CA ASN A 301 -10.03 18.84 -5.61
C ASN A 301 -10.12 20.28 -5.08
N PRO A 302 -9.04 21.09 -5.17
CA PRO A 302 -9.07 22.49 -4.71
C PRO A 302 -10.14 23.34 -5.40
N ASN A 303 -10.37 23.20 -6.71
CA ASN A 303 -11.42 23.94 -7.42
C ASN A 303 -12.82 23.56 -6.91
N TYR A 304 -13.05 22.24 -6.71
CA TYR A 304 -14.30 21.76 -6.12
C TYR A 304 -14.55 22.37 -4.73
N LEU A 305 -13.52 22.45 -3.88
CA LEU A 305 -13.63 23.05 -2.55
C LEU A 305 -13.89 24.55 -2.62
N ALA A 306 -13.20 25.27 -3.51
CA ALA A 306 -13.37 26.71 -3.72
C ALA A 306 -14.79 27.06 -4.20
N GLU A 307 -15.38 26.28 -5.10
CA GLU A 307 -16.78 26.39 -5.56
C GLU A 307 -17.77 26.29 -4.39
N HIS A 308 -17.41 25.55 -3.33
CA HIS A 308 -18.19 25.38 -2.11
C HIS A 308 -17.74 26.30 -0.95
N LYS A 309 -16.94 27.31 -1.23
CA LYS A 309 -16.45 28.29 -0.25
C LYS A 309 -15.59 27.70 0.87
N ILE A 310 -14.96 26.54 0.62
CA ILE A 310 -14.00 25.93 1.53
C ILE A 310 -12.61 26.41 1.14
N ALA A 311 -11.86 26.91 2.12
CA ALA A 311 -10.50 27.39 1.90
C ALA A 311 -9.60 26.26 1.38
N THR A 312 -8.84 26.54 0.36
CA THR A 312 -7.97 25.57 -0.32
C THR A 312 -6.75 26.28 -0.88
N VAL A 313 -5.71 25.49 -1.17
CA VAL A 313 -4.47 25.96 -1.80
C VAL A 313 -3.97 24.92 -2.81
N GLY A 314 -3.29 25.43 -3.84
CA GLY A 314 -2.48 24.62 -4.74
C GLY A 314 -1.14 25.30 -4.89
N TRP A 315 -0.06 24.56 -5.00
CA TRP A 315 1.27 25.11 -5.18
C TRP A 315 2.09 24.31 -6.18
N ASP A 316 2.96 25.00 -6.91
CA ASP A 316 3.86 24.39 -7.88
C ASP A 316 5.24 24.16 -7.23
N GLY A 317 5.44 23.00 -6.65
CA GLY A 317 6.69 22.64 -5.99
C GLY A 317 7.89 22.63 -6.93
N TYR A 318 7.69 22.28 -8.19
CA TYR A 318 8.78 22.29 -9.21
C TYR A 318 9.24 23.71 -9.50
N LYS A 319 8.31 24.66 -9.66
CA LYS A 319 8.62 26.06 -9.85
C LYS A 319 9.31 26.67 -8.63
N VAL A 320 8.86 26.33 -7.43
CA VAL A 320 9.48 26.79 -6.19
C VAL A 320 10.91 26.30 -6.08
N VAL A 321 11.16 25.00 -6.32
CA VAL A 321 12.51 24.41 -6.30
C VAL A 321 13.42 25.04 -7.38
N ALA A 322 12.91 25.27 -8.59
CA ALA A 322 13.66 25.94 -9.65
C ALA A 322 14.09 27.36 -9.24
N ASN A 323 13.20 28.13 -8.61
CA ASN A 323 13.51 29.46 -8.09
C ASN A 323 14.55 29.43 -6.93
N ILE A 324 14.51 28.40 -6.08
CA ILE A 324 15.50 28.24 -5.01
C ILE A 324 16.86 27.90 -5.61
N ASN A 325 16.95 27.02 -6.61
CA ASN A 325 18.17 26.70 -7.31
C ASN A 325 18.79 27.94 -7.98
N ALA A 326 17.99 28.79 -8.64
CA ALA A 326 18.46 30.03 -9.23
C ALA A 326 19.08 30.98 -8.17
N LYS A 327 18.42 31.18 -7.01
CA LYS A 327 18.95 31.98 -5.92
C LYS A 327 20.22 31.42 -5.31
N LEU A 328 20.36 30.09 -5.26
CA LEU A 328 21.58 29.43 -4.79
C LEU A 328 22.72 29.62 -5.79
N ALA A 329 22.43 29.54 -7.09
CA ALA A 329 23.41 29.82 -8.15
C ALA A 329 23.95 31.25 -8.05
N GLU A 330 23.08 32.24 -7.82
CA GLU A 330 23.46 33.63 -7.55
C GLU A 330 24.32 33.75 -6.29
N LYS A 331 23.89 33.14 -5.15
CA LYS A 331 24.61 33.18 -3.88
C LYS A 331 26.03 32.65 -3.96
N TYR A 332 26.23 31.52 -4.66
CA TYR A 332 27.53 30.84 -4.73
C TYR A 332 28.31 31.19 -6.01
N GLY A 333 27.72 31.99 -6.93
CA GLY A 333 28.35 32.34 -8.21
C GLY A 333 28.60 31.12 -9.12
N LYS A 334 27.80 30.08 -8.98
CA LYS A 334 27.98 28.80 -9.67
C LYS A 334 26.68 28.21 -10.17
N GLU A 335 26.58 28.01 -11.48
CA GLU A 335 25.43 27.32 -12.07
C GLU A 335 25.39 25.85 -11.70
N GLY A 336 24.21 25.34 -11.35
CA GLY A 336 24.02 23.93 -11.02
C GLY A 336 22.70 23.62 -10.34
N LYS A 337 22.46 22.33 -10.11
CA LYS A 337 21.31 21.84 -9.36
C LYS A 337 21.69 21.54 -7.92
N TYR A 338 21.52 22.50 -7.03
CA TYR A 338 21.72 22.36 -5.58
C TYR A 338 20.66 21.44 -4.95
N ILE A 339 19.43 21.56 -5.43
CA ILE A 339 18.31 20.66 -5.14
C ILE A 339 18.11 19.81 -6.40
N SER A 340 18.25 18.50 -6.26
CA SER A 340 18.14 17.54 -7.37
C SER A 340 16.70 17.33 -7.81
N SER A 341 15.77 17.23 -6.85
CA SER A 341 14.36 16.94 -7.11
C SER A 341 13.45 17.30 -5.95
N ILE A 342 12.14 17.30 -6.25
CA ILE A 342 11.06 17.27 -5.28
C ILE A 342 10.12 16.11 -5.67
N MET A 343 9.91 15.16 -4.74
CA MET A 343 9.05 13.98 -4.95
C MET A 343 8.19 13.77 -3.71
N ASP A 344 6.87 13.58 -3.90
CA ASP A 344 5.93 13.27 -2.82
C ASP A 344 6.08 14.22 -1.61
N CYS A 345 6.14 15.54 -1.87
CA CYS A 345 6.36 16.58 -0.85
C CYS A 345 7.72 16.52 -0.13
N ARG A 346 8.72 15.84 -0.68
CA ARG A 346 10.08 15.78 -0.13
C ARG A 346 11.07 16.38 -1.09
N VAL A 347 11.92 17.26 -0.57
CA VAL A 347 12.99 17.94 -1.30
C VAL A 347 14.28 17.16 -1.08
N TYR A 348 14.98 16.85 -2.17
CA TYR A 348 16.25 16.13 -2.19
C TYR A 348 17.36 17.08 -2.60
N LEU A 349 18.35 17.25 -1.73
CA LEU A 349 19.58 17.96 -2.08
C LEU A 349 20.44 17.11 -3.04
N ASN A 350 21.26 17.76 -3.82
CA ASN A 350 22.20 17.08 -4.70
C ASN A 350 23.55 16.90 -4.01
N HIS A 351 23.57 16.04 -2.97
CA HIS A 351 24.74 15.86 -2.11
C HIS A 351 26.04 15.61 -2.89
N GLY A 352 26.02 14.71 -3.90
CA GLY A 352 27.21 14.41 -4.70
C GLY A 352 27.72 15.61 -5.52
N TRP A 353 26.78 16.44 -6.06
CA TRP A 353 27.18 17.66 -6.77
C TRP A 353 27.70 18.72 -5.80
N LEU A 354 27.09 18.88 -4.62
CA LEU A 354 27.51 19.83 -3.59
C LEU A 354 28.93 19.50 -3.10
N GLU A 355 29.18 18.23 -2.77
CA GLU A 355 30.51 17.75 -2.37
C GLU A 355 31.56 18.00 -3.45
N ALA A 356 31.28 17.62 -4.70
CA ALA A 356 32.19 17.83 -5.83
C ALA A 356 32.50 19.31 -6.11
N ASN A 357 31.70 20.23 -5.58
CA ASN A 357 31.87 21.68 -5.73
C ASN A 357 32.32 22.39 -4.46
N ASN A 358 32.66 21.65 -3.39
CA ASN A 358 33.02 22.17 -2.06
C ASN A 358 31.98 23.15 -1.50
N ILE A 359 30.69 22.80 -1.64
CA ILE A 359 29.56 23.58 -1.11
C ILE A 359 28.94 22.80 0.05
N ASP A 360 28.81 23.46 1.19
CA ASP A 360 28.27 22.88 2.40
C ASP A 360 26.77 22.57 2.22
N ALA A 361 26.38 21.30 2.38
CA ALA A 361 25.03 20.82 2.21
C ALA A 361 24.09 21.36 3.30
N ASP A 362 24.56 21.57 4.53
CA ASP A 362 23.77 22.10 5.63
C ASP A 362 23.44 23.59 5.43
N GLU A 363 24.40 24.37 4.87
CA GLU A 363 24.11 25.75 4.46
C GLU A 363 23.06 25.80 3.35
N VAL A 364 23.14 24.93 2.36
CA VAL A 364 22.16 24.83 1.26
C VAL A 364 20.80 24.42 1.82
N LYS A 365 20.75 23.42 2.70
CA LYS A 365 19.54 22.96 3.39
C LYS A 365 18.89 24.09 4.18
N ALA A 366 19.66 24.80 5.00
CA ALA A 366 19.17 25.91 5.78
C ALA A 366 18.64 27.06 4.91
N PHE A 367 19.32 27.36 3.79
CA PHE A 367 18.86 28.36 2.83
C PHE A 367 17.54 27.93 2.18
N ALA A 368 17.46 26.68 1.71
CA ALA A 368 16.24 26.13 1.10
C ALA A 368 15.05 26.18 2.06
N ILE A 369 15.24 25.76 3.31
CA ILE A 369 14.21 25.83 4.37
C ILE A 369 13.74 27.26 4.58
N LYS A 370 14.67 28.24 4.63
CA LYS A 370 14.34 29.66 4.77
C LYS A 370 13.53 30.20 3.59
N GLN A 371 13.78 29.74 2.36
CA GLN A 371 12.99 30.15 1.20
C GLN A 371 11.61 29.45 1.21
N LEU A 372 11.56 28.15 1.44
CA LEU A 372 10.31 27.38 1.51
C LEU A 372 9.35 27.91 2.57
N LYS A 373 9.85 28.33 3.73
CA LYS A 373 9.03 28.97 4.80
C LYS A 373 8.37 30.30 4.39
N LYS A 374 8.78 30.90 3.28
CA LYS A 374 8.13 32.12 2.73
C LYS A 374 6.93 31.76 1.83
N GLU A 375 6.82 30.51 1.41
CA GLU A 375 5.71 30.06 0.59
C GLU A 375 4.43 30.00 1.44
N LYS A 376 3.50 30.91 1.17
CA LYS A 376 2.24 31.09 1.94
C LYS A 376 1.31 29.89 1.88
N ASP A 377 1.48 29.03 0.85
CA ASP A 377 0.68 27.85 0.62
C ASP A 377 1.22 26.62 1.37
N LEU A 378 2.41 26.71 1.95
CA LEU A 378 2.96 25.71 2.86
C LEU A 378 2.59 26.02 4.31
N GLN A 379 2.16 25.01 5.03
CA GLN A 379 1.87 25.11 6.47
C GLN A 379 3.13 24.86 7.28
N TRP A 380 3.91 23.85 6.93
CA TRP A 380 5.16 23.51 7.60
C TRP A 380 6.23 23.08 6.62
N VAL A 381 7.47 23.37 7.02
CA VAL A 381 8.70 22.93 6.36
C VAL A 381 9.56 22.32 7.44
N VAL A 382 9.88 21.04 7.31
CA VAL A 382 10.57 20.24 8.33
C VAL A 382 11.90 19.74 7.77
N ASP A 383 12.99 20.03 8.48
CA ASP A 383 14.25 19.31 8.30
C ASP A 383 14.02 17.87 8.78
N MET A 384 14.11 16.88 7.88
CA MET A 384 13.71 15.52 8.19
C MET A 384 14.66 14.84 9.18
N GLU A 385 15.93 15.13 9.10
CA GLU A 385 16.95 14.63 10.03
C GLU A 385 16.73 15.14 11.47
N HIS A 386 16.25 16.39 11.60
CA HIS A 386 15.94 17.03 12.87
C HIS A 386 14.46 17.08 13.21
N ALA A 387 13.66 16.20 12.61
CA ALA A 387 12.21 16.18 12.79
C ALA A 387 11.78 16.06 14.27
N ALA A 388 12.56 15.36 15.10
CA ALA A 388 12.26 15.18 16.52
C ALA A 388 12.16 16.51 17.31
N THR A 389 12.86 17.55 16.89
CA THR A 389 12.89 18.87 17.52
C THR A 389 12.10 19.92 16.74
N ALA A 390 11.45 19.52 15.63
CA ALA A 390 10.68 20.46 14.81
C ALA A 390 9.48 21.07 15.56
N SER A 391 9.27 22.37 15.39
CA SER A 391 8.14 23.10 15.97
C SER A 391 6.87 22.89 15.13
N VAL A 392 6.32 21.68 15.20
CA VAL A 392 5.08 21.25 14.54
C VAL A 392 4.25 20.43 15.54
N PRO A 393 2.93 20.25 15.31
CA PRO A 393 2.11 19.37 16.15
C PRO A 393 2.71 17.98 16.30
N GLN A 394 2.56 17.36 17.47
CA GLN A 394 3.14 16.04 17.78
C GLN A 394 2.79 15.00 16.71
N ILE A 395 1.52 14.92 16.32
CA ILE A 395 1.06 13.97 15.30
C ILE A 395 1.77 14.13 13.95
N VAL A 396 2.11 15.35 13.56
CA VAL A 396 2.86 15.63 12.32
C VAL A 396 4.32 15.22 12.48
N ARG A 397 4.92 15.55 13.64
CA ARG A 397 6.30 15.19 13.97
C ARG A 397 6.51 13.68 13.92
N GLU A 398 5.65 12.91 14.59
CA GLU A 398 5.69 11.46 14.61
C GLU A 398 5.57 10.87 13.20
N ARG A 399 4.66 11.40 12.38
CA ARG A 399 4.48 10.93 11.00
C ARG A 399 5.68 11.24 10.11
N VAL A 400 6.34 12.38 10.29
CA VAL A 400 7.59 12.69 9.56
C VAL A 400 8.70 11.74 9.98
N ILE A 401 8.88 11.50 11.29
CA ILE A 401 9.89 10.57 11.81
C ILE A 401 9.64 9.15 11.26
N ASN A 402 8.43 8.66 11.32
CA ASN A 402 8.05 7.36 10.80
C ASN A 402 8.24 7.22 9.29
N GLY A 403 8.16 8.33 8.56
CA GLY A 403 8.38 8.40 7.12
C GLY A 403 9.85 8.53 6.71
N TYR A 404 10.75 8.81 7.66
CA TYR A 404 12.13 9.15 7.36
C TYR A 404 13.07 7.94 7.38
N ASN A 405 13.50 7.52 6.20
CA ASN A 405 14.62 6.62 6.03
C ASN A 405 15.86 7.42 5.61
N LEU A 406 16.90 7.39 6.42
CA LEU A 406 18.12 8.21 6.28
C LEU A 406 18.72 8.22 4.86
N HIS A 407 18.67 7.08 4.16
CA HIS A 407 19.30 6.93 2.86
C HIS A 407 18.34 7.12 1.67
N ARG A 408 17.03 7.39 1.92
CA ARG A 408 16.01 7.31 0.85
C ARG A 408 14.97 8.42 0.84
N SER A 409 14.80 9.13 1.96
CA SER A 409 13.63 9.99 2.13
C SER A 409 13.83 11.46 1.75
N GLY A 410 15.02 11.85 1.30
CA GLY A 410 15.36 13.26 1.06
C GLY A 410 15.64 14.04 2.35
N ASP A 411 15.80 15.36 2.23
CA ASP A 411 16.33 16.21 3.28
C ASP A 411 15.26 17.05 3.98
N ILE A 412 14.27 17.52 3.21
CA ILE A 412 13.26 18.46 3.71
C ILE A 412 11.85 17.95 3.36
N MET A 413 10.97 17.85 4.35
CA MET A 413 9.54 17.62 4.14
C MET A 413 8.82 18.96 4.04
N VAL A 414 8.00 19.13 3.00
CA VAL A 414 7.10 20.27 2.85
C VAL A 414 5.66 19.82 2.97
N LEU A 415 4.89 20.52 3.80
CA LEU A 415 3.51 20.18 4.10
C LEU A 415 2.60 21.33 3.67
N PRO A 416 1.84 21.17 2.58
CA PRO A 416 0.84 22.15 2.18
C PRO A 416 -0.20 22.40 3.27
N ARG A 417 -0.88 23.54 3.19
CA ARG A 417 -2.04 23.84 4.06
C ARG A 417 -3.13 22.78 3.81
N PRO A 418 -4.05 22.57 4.77
CA PRO A 418 -5.17 21.65 4.59
C PRO A 418 -5.93 21.90 3.29
N ALA A 419 -6.42 20.84 2.67
CA ALA A 419 -7.06 20.83 1.37
C ALA A 419 -6.16 21.26 0.19
N GLY A 420 -4.83 21.30 0.40
CA GLY A 420 -3.84 21.61 -0.62
C GLY A 420 -3.05 20.37 -1.05
N PHE A 421 -2.59 20.39 -2.30
CA PHE A 421 -1.61 19.44 -2.81
C PHE A 421 -0.77 20.06 -3.92
N THR A 422 0.37 19.43 -4.23
CA THR A 422 1.28 19.89 -5.28
C THR A 422 0.67 19.64 -6.65
N TRP A 423 0.47 20.71 -7.43
CA TRP A 423 0.01 20.63 -8.82
C TRP A 423 0.20 21.95 -9.55
N THR A 424 0.30 21.90 -10.87
CA THR A 424 0.24 23.09 -11.69
C THR A 424 -1.21 23.56 -11.78
N TYR A 425 -1.50 24.78 -11.34
CA TYR A 425 -2.87 25.31 -11.28
C TYR A 425 -3.53 25.30 -12.68
N ASP A 426 -4.68 24.65 -12.74
CA ASP A 426 -5.60 24.62 -13.87
C ASP A 426 -7.03 24.68 -13.31
N ASP A 427 -7.77 25.75 -13.64
CA ASP A 427 -9.15 25.98 -13.17
C ASP A 427 -10.15 24.92 -13.67
N LYS A 428 -9.79 24.16 -14.70
CA LYS A 428 -10.58 23.04 -15.25
C LYS A 428 -10.26 21.70 -14.62
N TYR A 429 -9.14 21.59 -13.89
CA TYR A 429 -8.75 20.34 -13.27
C TYR A 429 -9.73 19.94 -12.17
N ARG A 430 -10.14 18.68 -12.15
CA ARG A 430 -11.09 18.13 -11.19
C ARG A 430 -10.56 16.93 -10.41
N GLY A 431 -9.38 16.46 -10.75
CA GLY A 431 -8.76 15.30 -10.11
C GLY A 431 -8.42 15.52 -8.63
N ALA A 432 -8.43 14.44 -7.87
CA ALA A 432 -7.97 14.38 -6.49
C ALA A 432 -6.48 14.07 -6.40
N SER A 433 -5.89 14.29 -5.24
CA SER A 433 -4.54 13.86 -4.90
C SER A 433 -4.42 13.55 -3.41
N HIS A 434 -3.25 13.15 -2.97
CA HIS A 434 -2.94 12.74 -1.59
C HIS A 434 -1.55 13.26 -1.20
N TYR A 435 -0.79 12.63 -0.32
CA TYR A 435 0.56 12.91 0.21
C TYR A 435 0.57 13.48 1.64
N ASN A 436 -0.55 13.96 2.17
CA ASN A 436 -0.61 14.75 3.39
C ASN A 436 -0.97 13.94 4.65
N TRP A 437 -0.80 14.58 5.80
CA TRP A 437 -1.11 14.04 7.12
C TRP A 437 -2.59 14.11 7.49
N ASN A 438 -3.37 14.90 6.75
CA ASN A 438 -4.77 15.21 7.07
C ASN A 438 -5.67 13.95 7.06
N PRO A 439 -6.79 13.95 7.80
CA PRO A 439 -7.68 12.79 7.88
C PRO A 439 -8.18 12.29 6.52
N TYR A 440 -8.41 13.18 5.55
CA TYR A 440 -8.85 12.76 4.22
C TYR A 440 -7.83 11.89 3.47
N ASP A 441 -6.54 11.99 3.80
CA ASP A 441 -5.47 11.14 3.24
C ASP A 441 -5.13 9.97 4.16
N SER A 442 -5.30 10.14 5.47
CA SER A 442 -4.77 9.18 6.46
C SER A 442 -5.82 8.34 7.17
N HIS A 443 -7.12 8.72 7.14
CA HIS A 443 -8.19 7.90 7.71
C HIS A 443 -8.73 6.96 6.66
N ILE A 444 -8.42 5.67 6.82
CA ILE A 444 -8.69 4.61 5.86
C ILE A 444 -9.50 3.49 6.49
N PRO A 445 -10.29 2.73 5.72
CA PRO A 445 -10.99 1.56 6.23
C PRO A 445 -10.03 0.48 6.71
N LEU A 446 -10.45 -0.29 7.72
CA LEU A 446 -9.84 -1.56 8.08
C LEU A 446 -10.93 -2.48 8.60
N ILE A 447 -11.20 -3.57 7.86
CA ILE A 447 -12.23 -4.54 8.21
C ILE A 447 -11.63 -5.93 8.11
N PHE A 448 -11.82 -6.74 9.14
CA PHE A 448 -11.47 -8.17 9.16
C PHE A 448 -12.72 -9.02 9.03
N MET A 449 -12.64 -10.19 8.40
CA MET A 449 -13.77 -11.11 8.27
C MET A 449 -13.31 -12.57 8.12
N GLY A 450 -14.12 -13.49 8.58
CA GLY A 450 -13.96 -14.92 8.31
C GLY A 450 -13.38 -15.70 9.48
N TRP A 451 -12.36 -16.51 9.24
CA TRP A 451 -11.80 -17.44 10.21
C TRP A 451 -11.33 -16.74 11.49
N HIS A 452 -11.85 -17.15 12.66
CA HIS A 452 -11.56 -16.61 14.00
C HIS A 452 -11.80 -15.10 14.20
N VAL A 453 -12.50 -14.46 13.28
CA VAL A 453 -12.89 -13.05 13.39
C VAL A 453 -14.31 -12.97 13.96
N ARG A 454 -14.48 -12.20 15.05
CA ARG A 454 -15.81 -11.89 15.57
C ARG A 454 -16.48 -10.81 14.73
N GLN A 455 -17.79 -10.80 14.71
CA GLN A 455 -18.58 -9.70 14.18
C GLN A 455 -18.55 -8.53 15.17
N GLY A 456 -18.41 -7.29 14.67
CA GLY A 456 -18.46 -6.10 15.51
C GLY A 456 -17.71 -4.92 14.94
N ARG A 457 -17.41 -3.97 15.82
CA ARG A 457 -16.62 -2.79 15.51
C ARG A 457 -15.90 -2.25 16.73
N THR A 458 -14.85 -1.48 16.51
CA THR A 458 -14.19 -0.68 17.54
C THR A 458 -13.90 0.72 17.05
N ALA A 459 -13.97 1.71 17.94
CA ALA A 459 -13.48 3.08 17.73
C ALA A 459 -12.11 3.30 18.41
N THR A 460 -11.54 2.26 19.02
CA THR A 460 -10.17 2.31 19.54
C THR A 460 -9.22 2.70 18.40
N PRO A 461 -8.33 3.69 18.61
CA PRO A 461 -7.38 4.08 17.58
C PRO A 461 -6.50 2.90 17.14
N THR A 462 -6.47 2.64 15.84
CA THR A 462 -5.60 1.66 15.20
C THR A 462 -4.77 2.32 14.11
N ARG A 463 -3.71 1.65 13.69
CA ARG A 463 -2.80 2.13 12.66
C ARG A 463 -2.73 1.15 11.51
N ILE A 464 -2.46 1.64 10.31
CA ILE A 464 -2.27 0.78 9.13
C ILE A 464 -1.28 -0.37 9.37
N ILE A 465 -0.23 -0.12 10.15
CA ILE A 465 0.81 -1.10 10.50
C ILE A 465 0.32 -2.20 11.46
N ASP A 466 -0.79 -2.00 12.14
CA ASP A 466 -1.35 -2.97 13.10
C ASP A 466 -2.00 -4.16 12.36
N THR A 467 -2.27 -4.01 11.06
CA THR A 467 -2.83 -5.08 10.21
C THR A 467 -1.93 -6.32 10.19
N ALA A 468 -0.63 -6.15 9.94
CA ALA A 468 0.29 -7.29 9.87
C ALA A 468 0.46 -7.98 11.23
N ALA A 469 0.56 -7.21 12.31
CA ALA A 469 0.63 -7.74 13.67
C ALA A 469 -0.61 -8.58 14.00
N THR A 470 -1.81 -8.05 13.67
CA THR A 470 -3.10 -8.73 13.90
C THR A 470 -3.21 -10.05 13.13
N ILE A 471 -2.86 -10.04 11.84
CA ILE A 471 -2.90 -11.27 11.01
C ILE A 471 -1.91 -12.31 11.53
N CYS A 472 -0.69 -11.92 11.87
CA CYS A 472 0.31 -12.85 12.40
C CYS A 472 -0.08 -13.42 13.77
N ASP A 473 -0.72 -12.60 14.64
CA ASP A 473 -1.24 -13.08 15.93
C ASP A 473 -2.37 -14.10 15.75
N LEU A 474 -3.37 -13.79 14.90
CA LEU A 474 -4.44 -14.73 14.57
C LEU A 474 -3.92 -16.05 14.01
N LEU A 475 -2.86 -16.02 13.19
CA LEU A 475 -2.23 -17.20 12.60
C LEU A 475 -1.30 -17.91 13.57
N ARG A 476 -0.97 -17.33 14.73
CA ARG A 476 0.05 -17.84 15.66
C ARG A 476 1.39 -18.09 14.95
N ILE A 477 1.87 -17.08 14.23
CA ILE A 477 3.18 -17.07 13.57
C ILE A 477 4.00 -15.85 14.00
N GLN A 478 5.30 -15.90 13.74
CA GLN A 478 6.19 -14.76 13.97
C GLN A 478 5.75 -13.56 13.12
N MET A 479 5.76 -12.37 13.71
CA MET A 479 5.54 -11.10 12.98
C MET A 479 6.68 -10.83 12.00
N PRO A 480 6.45 -10.03 10.94
CA PRO A 480 7.52 -9.56 10.06
C PRO A 480 8.66 -8.92 10.84
N ASN A 481 9.90 -9.10 10.36
CA ASN A 481 11.11 -8.69 11.09
C ASN A 481 11.24 -7.18 11.34
N GLY A 482 10.52 -6.35 10.59
CA GLY A 482 10.45 -4.89 10.80
C GLY A 482 9.15 -4.43 11.47
N CYS A 483 8.28 -5.35 11.89
CA CYS A 483 6.97 -5.02 12.44
C CYS A 483 7.10 -4.27 13.78
N ILE A 484 6.45 -3.10 13.83
CA ILE A 484 6.28 -2.28 15.04
C ILE A 484 4.79 -1.98 15.32
N GLY A 485 3.90 -2.68 14.61
CA GLY A 485 2.46 -2.64 14.84
C GLY A 485 2.06 -3.45 16.05
N ASP A 486 0.90 -3.12 16.62
CA ASP A 486 0.27 -3.84 17.71
C ASP A 486 -0.87 -4.72 17.19
N ALA A 487 -1.02 -5.93 17.71
CA ALA A 487 -2.15 -6.77 17.34
C ALA A 487 -3.46 -6.21 17.93
N ILE A 488 -4.49 -6.09 17.08
CA ILE A 488 -5.83 -5.64 17.48
C ILE A 488 -6.58 -6.84 18.06
N THR A 489 -6.40 -7.09 19.34
CA THR A 489 -6.93 -8.28 20.04
C THR A 489 -8.46 -8.33 20.06
N GLU A 490 -9.12 -7.18 19.93
CA GLU A 490 -10.60 -7.09 19.84
C GLU A 490 -11.18 -7.81 18.62
N VAL A 491 -10.38 -8.12 17.60
CA VAL A 491 -10.80 -8.83 16.38
C VAL A 491 -11.08 -10.29 16.63
N GLU A 492 -10.34 -10.91 17.57
CA GLU A 492 -10.41 -12.36 17.82
C GLU A 492 -11.72 -12.74 18.54
N ILE A 493 -12.29 -13.89 18.16
CA ILE A 493 -13.38 -14.52 18.92
C ILE A 493 -12.83 -14.90 20.30
N ASP A 494 -13.49 -14.44 21.36
CA ASP A 494 -13.12 -14.79 22.72
C ASP A 494 -12.96 -16.31 22.88
N LYS A 495 -11.83 -16.73 23.40
CA LYS A 495 -11.62 -18.10 23.84
C LYS A 495 -12.50 -18.31 25.09
N LYS A 496 -13.65 -19.02 24.90
CA LYS A 496 -14.41 -19.57 26.04
C LYS A 496 -13.64 -20.70 26.71
#